data_1560f85da2c0216b64b3ac924afa2afc
#
_entry.id   1560f85da2c0216b64b3ac924afa2afc
#
_cell.length_a   1.000
_cell.length_b   1.000
_cell.length_c   1.000
_cell.angle_alpha   90.00
_cell.angle_beta   90.00
_cell.angle_gamma   90.00
#
_symmetry.space_group_name_H-M   'P 1'
#
loop_
_entity.id
_entity.type
_entity.pdbx_description
1 polymer ?
#
loop_
_entity_poly.entity_id
_entity_poly.type
_entity_poly.pdbx_seq_one_letter_code
_entity_poly.pdbx_strand_id
1 'polypeptide(L)'
;GDPIDVAVKCANEMEEVIIHQGPETVAAIIAEPVSAAFGIQIPPAEYWHRLREIADKYDVVLIADEVITGFGRLGEWFGPTNWGIQPDITTVAKAITSGYAPLGAAIATKKIADAFIGGPDETFRHLITFGGHPIASAAALANLRIFEREDLVGNSKRMGTYLYEQLHKLYNRKIVGDVRGGLGLLAAVELVADRDNKTAFPPGAGLAKKLPKMLFDRNIVSFRAGDVISICPPLCISKWEIDFIVSAIDGALKQLESDLGF
;
A
#
# COMPACT_ATOMS: atom_id res chain seq x y z
N GLY A 1 11.71 4.20 19.39
CA GLY A 1 10.66 3.54 20.19
C GLY A 1 10.31 2.20 19.58
N ASP A 2 9.62 1.37 20.33
CA ASP A 2 9.05 0.13 19.81
C ASP A 2 8.06 0.46 18.67
N PRO A 3 8.11 -0.20 17.50
CA PRO A 3 7.19 0.04 16.41
C PRO A 3 5.71 -0.11 16.80
N ILE A 4 5.39 -1.03 17.71
CA ILE A 4 4.02 -1.22 18.22
C ILE A 4 3.57 0.00 19.03
N ASP A 5 4.40 0.47 19.96
CA ASP A 5 4.09 1.65 20.78
C ASP A 5 3.86 2.89 19.90
N VAL A 6 4.69 3.06 18.87
CA VAL A 6 4.55 4.17 17.90
C VAL A 6 3.24 4.04 17.14
N ALA A 7 2.91 2.84 16.66
CA ALA A 7 1.69 2.59 15.90
C ALA A 7 0.42 2.84 16.74
N VAL A 8 0.39 2.35 17.98
CA VAL A 8 -0.73 2.59 18.90
C VAL A 8 -0.84 4.08 19.26
N LYS A 9 0.29 4.76 19.45
CA LYS A 9 0.28 6.21 19.68
C LYS A 9 -0.32 6.96 18.49
N CYS A 10 0.09 6.66 17.27
CA CYS A 10 -0.47 7.29 16.07
C CYS A 10 -1.98 7.04 15.93
N ALA A 11 -2.45 5.84 16.27
CA ALA A 11 -3.88 5.55 16.28
C ALA A 11 -4.62 6.34 17.38
N ASN A 12 -4.03 6.49 18.56
CA ASN A 12 -4.60 7.29 19.65
C ASN A 12 -4.68 8.79 19.30
N GLU A 13 -3.74 9.32 18.52
CA GLU A 13 -3.82 10.70 18.00
C GLU A 13 -5.10 10.90 17.16
N MET A 14 -5.58 9.87 16.44
CA MET A 14 -6.86 9.92 15.76
C MET A 14 -8.04 10.05 16.75
N GLU A 15 -7.98 9.34 17.88
CA GLU A 15 -8.99 9.48 18.96
C GLU A 15 -9.00 10.90 19.54
N GLU A 16 -7.83 11.48 19.78
CA GLU A 16 -7.70 12.85 20.27
C GLU A 16 -8.32 13.87 19.28
N VAL A 17 -8.13 13.65 17.96
CA VAL A 17 -8.75 14.50 16.94
C VAL A 17 -10.27 14.37 16.98
N ILE A 18 -10.84 13.16 17.11
CA ILE A 18 -12.30 12.95 17.22
C ILE A 18 -12.85 13.68 18.45
N ILE A 19 -12.20 13.55 19.59
CA ILE A 19 -12.61 14.22 20.83
C ILE A 19 -12.56 15.74 20.67
N HIS A 20 -11.48 16.26 20.07
CA HIS A 20 -11.29 17.70 19.89
C HIS A 20 -12.31 18.31 18.93
N GLN A 21 -12.70 17.58 17.87
CA GLN A 21 -13.68 18.05 16.89
C GLN A 21 -15.13 17.93 17.41
N GLY A 22 -15.38 17.15 18.44
CA GLY A 22 -16.70 16.73 18.91
C GLY A 22 -17.13 15.44 18.18
N PRO A 23 -17.23 14.29 18.90
CA PRO A 23 -17.51 13.00 18.27
C PRO A 23 -18.75 12.98 17.38
N GLU A 24 -19.77 13.77 17.74
CA GLU A 24 -21.03 13.90 16.99
C GLU A 24 -20.85 14.61 15.63
N THR A 25 -19.72 15.23 15.39
CA THR A 25 -19.41 15.92 14.12
C THR A 25 -18.53 15.10 13.18
N VAL A 26 -17.99 13.97 13.63
CA VAL A 26 -17.08 13.11 12.87
C VAL A 26 -17.85 11.93 12.30
N ALA A 27 -17.94 11.83 10.98
CA ALA A 27 -18.67 10.75 10.31
C ALA A 27 -17.82 9.50 10.09
N ALA A 28 -16.53 9.66 9.79
CA ALA A 28 -15.69 8.53 9.39
C ALA A 28 -14.20 8.78 9.67
N ILE A 29 -13.46 7.68 9.80
CA ILE A 29 -12.00 7.60 9.70
C ILE A 29 -11.68 6.93 8.36
N ILE A 30 -10.74 7.48 7.57
CA ILE A 30 -10.24 6.83 6.37
C ILE A 30 -8.72 6.64 6.46
N ALA A 31 -8.24 5.43 6.16
CA ALA A 31 -6.81 5.11 6.16
C ALA A 31 -6.47 4.10 5.06
N GLU A 32 -5.24 4.20 4.51
CA GLU A 32 -4.67 3.15 3.66
C GLU A 32 -4.21 1.98 4.55
N PRO A 33 -4.48 0.69 4.18
CA PRO A 33 -3.91 -0.47 4.89
C PRO A 33 -2.40 -0.41 5.02
N VAL A 34 -1.73 -0.04 3.95
CA VAL A 34 -0.31 0.31 3.89
C VAL A 34 -0.20 1.63 3.17
N SER A 35 0.46 2.61 3.78
CA SER A 35 0.65 3.92 3.14
C SER A 35 1.68 3.81 2.03
N ALA A 36 1.21 3.63 0.79
CA ALA A 36 2.05 3.30 -0.35
C ALA A 36 2.81 4.51 -0.90
N ALA A 37 2.18 5.69 -0.95
CA ALA A 37 2.77 6.90 -1.54
C ALA A 37 3.93 7.47 -0.70
N PHE A 38 3.93 7.24 0.61
CA PHE A 38 4.93 7.76 1.54
C PHE A 38 6.02 6.73 1.90
N GLY A 39 6.42 5.91 0.93
CA GLY A 39 7.55 5.00 1.08
C GLY A 39 7.16 3.63 1.65
N ILE A 40 5.95 3.20 1.43
CA ILE A 40 5.45 1.86 1.79
C ILE A 40 5.58 1.62 3.30
N GLN A 41 4.83 2.39 4.07
CA GLN A 41 4.76 2.24 5.51
C GLN A 41 3.76 1.14 5.87
N ILE A 42 4.28 0.02 6.37
CA ILE A 42 3.49 -1.15 6.79
C ILE A 42 3.28 -1.03 8.30
N PRO A 43 2.05 -0.76 8.78
CA PRO A 43 1.81 -0.66 10.21
C PRO A 43 1.78 -2.05 10.86
N PRO A 44 2.19 -2.17 12.15
CA PRO A 44 1.85 -3.33 12.97
C PRO A 44 0.33 -3.53 13.06
N ALA A 45 -0.11 -4.77 13.33
CA ALA A 45 -1.54 -5.13 13.44
C ALA A 45 -2.30 -4.27 14.46
N GLU A 46 -1.63 -3.89 15.53
CA GLU A 46 -2.15 -3.09 16.64
C GLU A 46 -2.67 -1.73 16.20
N TYR A 47 -2.11 -1.15 15.12
CA TYR A 47 -2.61 0.10 14.53
C TYR A 47 -4.05 -0.05 14.04
N TRP A 48 -4.31 -1.09 13.22
CA TRP A 48 -5.63 -1.32 12.66
C TRP A 48 -6.64 -1.81 13.69
N HIS A 49 -6.21 -2.63 14.66
CA HIS A 49 -7.04 -3.03 15.79
C HIS A 49 -7.47 -1.80 16.58
N ARG A 50 -6.53 -0.90 16.87
CA ARG A 50 -6.85 0.32 17.62
C ARG A 50 -7.76 1.28 16.85
N LEU A 51 -7.59 1.44 15.54
CA LEU A 51 -8.50 2.23 14.72
C LEU A 51 -9.93 1.66 14.72
N ARG A 52 -10.07 0.32 14.69
CA ARG A 52 -11.39 -0.32 14.77
C ARG A 52 -12.04 -0.09 16.14
N GLU A 53 -11.31 -0.25 17.22
CA GLU A 53 -11.79 0.05 18.58
C GLU A 53 -12.27 1.50 18.71
N ILE A 54 -11.50 2.46 18.19
CA ILE A 54 -11.86 3.88 18.21
C ILE A 54 -13.14 4.11 17.40
N ALA A 55 -13.22 3.57 16.20
CA ALA A 55 -14.37 3.72 15.34
C ALA A 55 -15.65 3.14 15.99
N ASP A 56 -15.55 1.96 16.61
CA ASP A 56 -16.67 1.34 17.34
C ASP A 56 -17.07 2.17 18.57
N LYS A 57 -16.10 2.70 19.30
CA LYS A 57 -16.33 3.49 20.53
C LYS A 57 -17.13 4.76 20.26
N TYR A 58 -16.87 5.42 19.14
CA TYR A 58 -17.49 6.70 18.79
C TYR A 58 -18.59 6.58 17.72
N ASP A 59 -18.95 5.36 17.34
CA ASP A 59 -19.90 5.06 16.25
C ASP A 59 -19.58 5.82 14.95
N VAL A 60 -18.28 5.91 14.61
CA VAL A 60 -17.79 6.49 13.34
C VAL A 60 -17.47 5.37 12.35
N VAL A 61 -17.67 5.64 11.07
CA VAL A 61 -17.41 4.67 10.00
C VAL A 61 -15.90 4.49 9.78
N LEU A 62 -15.42 3.25 9.75
CA LEU A 62 -14.04 2.95 9.38
C LEU A 62 -13.95 2.63 7.88
N ILE A 63 -13.22 3.45 7.13
CA ILE A 63 -13.02 3.30 5.69
C ILE A 63 -11.59 2.85 5.42
N ALA A 64 -11.44 1.73 4.70
CA ALA A 64 -10.15 1.32 4.16
C ALA A 64 -9.99 1.85 2.74
N ASP A 65 -8.95 2.66 2.51
CA ASP A 65 -8.56 3.07 1.17
C ASP A 65 -7.66 1.99 0.53
N GLU A 66 -8.30 1.12 -0.23
CA GLU A 66 -7.67 0.00 -0.93
C GLU A 66 -7.40 0.27 -2.41
N VAL A 67 -7.34 1.53 -2.78
CA VAL A 67 -7.07 1.93 -4.16
C VAL A 67 -5.74 1.36 -4.66
N ILE A 68 -4.72 1.23 -3.79
CA ILE A 68 -3.44 0.58 -4.14
C ILE A 68 -3.37 -0.84 -3.59
N THR A 69 -3.82 -1.06 -2.37
CA THR A 69 -3.58 -2.29 -1.61
C THR A 69 -4.56 -3.42 -1.92
N GLY A 70 -5.72 -3.10 -2.46
CA GLY A 70 -6.74 -4.10 -2.81
C GLY A 70 -6.37 -5.02 -3.97
N PHE A 71 -7.17 -6.05 -4.11
CA PHE A 71 -7.05 -7.06 -5.17
C PHE A 71 -5.68 -7.74 -5.20
N GLY A 72 -5.25 -8.28 -4.07
CA GLY A 72 -4.08 -9.14 -4.00
C GLY A 72 -2.75 -8.45 -3.76
N ARG A 73 -2.67 -7.12 -3.80
CA ARG A 73 -1.39 -6.40 -3.65
C ARG A 73 -0.66 -6.75 -2.36
N LEU A 74 -1.39 -6.97 -1.25
CA LEU A 74 -0.84 -7.37 0.04
C LEU A 74 -0.95 -8.88 0.32
N GLY A 75 -1.12 -9.72 -0.71
CA GLY A 75 -1.20 -11.17 -0.56
C GLY A 75 -2.55 -11.71 -0.07
N GLU A 76 -3.53 -10.84 0.12
CA GLU A 76 -4.94 -11.14 0.40
C GLU A 76 -5.81 -10.33 -0.57
N TRP A 77 -7.09 -10.71 -0.76
CA TRP A 77 -7.99 -9.94 -1.61
C TRP A 77 -8.08 -8.48 -1.20
N PHE A 78 -8.13 -8.24 0.13
CA PHE A 78 -8.16 -6.92 0.73
C PHE A 78 -7.16 -6.83 1.89
N GLY A 79 -6.46 -5.69 1.98
CA GLY A 79 -5.36 -5.48 2.92
C GLY A 79 -5.71 -5.72 4.38
N PRO A 80 -6.82 -5.17 4.93
CA PRO A 80 -7.18 -5.33 6.34
C PRO A 80 -7.41 -6.78 6.77
N THR A 81 -7.67 -7.70 5.82
CA THR A 81 -7.77 -9.14 6.10
C THR A 81 -6.50 -9.71 6.73
N ASN A 82 -5.33 -9.15 6.40
CA ASN A 82 -4.05 -9.56 7.01
C ASN A 82 -4.04 -9.40 8.55
N TRP A 83 -4.89 -8.54 9.08
CA TRP A 83 -4.99 -8.24 10.51
C TRP A 83 -6.35 -8.65 11.12
N GLY A 84 -7.19 -9.36 10.35
CA GLY A 84 -8.52 -9.77 10.81
C GLY A 84 -9.51 -8.61 10.99
N ILE A 85 -9.26 -7.47 10.33
CA ILE A 85 -10.12 -6.28 10.41
C ILE A 85 -11.10 -6.26 9.25
N GLN A 86 -12.36 -5.98 9.56
CA GLN A 86 -13.40 -5.67 8.57
C GLN A 86 -13.73 -4.17 8.64
N PRO A 87 -13.39 -3.38 7.62
CA PRO A 87 -13.83 -1.99 7.53
C PRO A 87 -15.34 -1.92 7.21
N ASP A 88 -15.96 -0.80 7.51
CA ASP A 88 -17.37 -0.55 7.18
C ASP A 88 -17.55 -0.22 5.69
N ILE A 89 -16.55 0.47 5.11
CA ILE A 89 -16.47 0.79 3.68
C ILE A 89 -15.04 0.51 3.19
N THR A 90 -14.93 -0.04 1.98
CA THR A 90 -13.67 -0.22 1.27
C THR A 90 -13.72 0.52 -0.05
N THR A 91 -12.80 1.44 -0.29
CA THR A 91 -12.67 2.12 -1.59
C THR A 91 -11.66 1.41 -2.48
N VAL A 92 -12.02 1.17 -3.73
CA VAL A 92 -11.19 0.40 -4.67
C VAL A 92 -11.11 1.06 -6.04
N ALA A 93 -9.97 0.88 -6.70
CA ALA A 93 -9.73 1.30 -8.08
C ALA A 93 -8.59 0.44 -8.70
N LYS A 94 -7.82 1.00 -9.60
CA LYS A 94 -6.58 0.45 -10.21
C LYS A 94 -6.69 -1.06 -10.55
N ALA A 95 -6.32 -1.92 -9.61
CA ALA A 95 -6.27 -3.38 -9.83
C ALA A 95 -7.63 -4.01 -10.14
N ILE A 96 -8.76 -3.37 -9.81
CA ILE A 96 -10.09 -3.87 -10.17
C ILE A 96 -10.24 -4.14 -11.68
N THR A 97 -9.55 -3.33 -12.51
CA THR A 97 -9.50 -3.52 -13.98
C THR A 97 -8.09 -3.71 -14.51
N SER A 98 -7.06 -3.71 -13.66
CA SER A 98 -5.63 -3.72 -14.05
C SER A 98 -5.27 -2.63 -15.08
N GLY A 99 -5.98 -1.50 -15.05
CA GLY A 99 -5.77 -0.35 -15.95
C GLY A 99 -6.38 -0.48 -17.34
N TYR A 100 -7.08 -1.57 -17.65
CA TYR A 100 -7.72 -1.76 -18.98
C TYR A 100 -8.93 -0.85 -19.21
N ALA A 101 -9.62 -0.46 -18.13
CA ALA A 101 -10.72 0.49 -18.20
C ALA A 101 -10.77 1.34 -16.90
N PRO A 102 -11.22 2.61 -16.95
CA PRO A 102 -11.38 3.42 -15.75
C PRO A 102 -12.58 2.92 -14.94
N LEU A 103 -12.32 2.43 -13.73
CA LEU A 103 -13.35 2.00 -12.78
C LEU A 103 -12.85 2.21 -11.35
N GLY A 104 -13.73 2.70 -10.50
CA GLY A 104 -13.59 2.70 -9.05
C GLY A 104 -14.91 2.30 -8.42
N ALA A 105 -14.86 1.84 -7.17
CA ALA A 105 -16.03 1.49 -6.41
C ALA A 105 -15.83 1.77 -4.92
N ALA A 106 -16.94 1.99 -4.22
CA ALA A 106 -17.04 1.91 -2.76
C ALA A 106 -17.86 0.66 -2.43
N ILE A 107 -17.26 -0.25 -1.65
CA ILE A 107 -17.88 -1.49 -1.21
C ILE A 107 -18.26 -1.28 0.26
N ALA A 108 -19.54 -1.32 0.56
CA ALA A 108 -20.06 -1.07 1.90
C ALA A 108 -20.58 -2.36 2.55
N THR A 109 -20.51 -2.43 3.87
CA THR A 109 -21.16 -3.48 4.63
C THR A 109 -22.68 -3.35 4.53
N LYS A 110 -23.39 -4.44 4.86
CA LYS A 110 -24.88 -4.42 4.91
C LYS A 110 -25.39 -3.34 5.87
N LYS A 111 -24.74 -3.13 7.02
CA LYS A 111 -25.10 -2.07 7.99
C LYS A 111 -25.18 -0.70 7.32
N ILE A 112 -24.17 -0.37 6.52
CA ILE A 112 -24.13 0.92 5.80
C ILE A 112 -25.17 0.96 4.67
N ALA A 113 -25.29 -0.13 3.89
CA ALA A 113 -26.25 -0.18 2.78
C ALA A 113 -27.70 -0.09 3.26
N ASP A 114 -28.05 -0.71 4.37
CA ASP A 114 -29.41 -0.70 4.94
C ASP A 114 -29.86 0.71 5.37
N ALA A 115 -28.93 1.61 5.71
CA ALA A 115 -29.25 3.00 6.05
C ALA A 115 -29.81 3.79 4.86
N PHE A 116 -29.70 3.28 3.64
CA PHE A 116 -30.23 3.88 2.42
C PHE A 116 -31.52 3.20 1.90
N ILE A 117 -32.12 2.32 2.72
CA ILE A 117 -33.35 1.60 2.39
C ILE A 117 -34.50 2.20 3.21
N GLY A 118 -35.37 2.99 2.56
CA GLY A 118 -36.48 3.63 3.25
C GLY A 118 -37.21 4.61 2.35
N GLY A 119 -37.62 5.74 2.95
CA GLY A 119 -38.31 6.82 2.24
C GLY A 119 -37.39 7.72 1.43
N PRO A 120 -37.91 8.82 0.93
CA PRO A 120 -37.12 9.78 0.13
C PRO A 120 -35.91 10.37 0.86
N ASP A 121 -35.93 10.43 2.20
CA ASP A 121 -34.85 11.01 3.01
C ASP A 121 -33.71 10.03 3.26
N GLU A 122 -33.94 8.71 3.16
CA GLU A 122 -32.95 7.65 3.28
C GLU A 122 -32.33 7.27 1.93
N THR A 123 -32.79 7.83 0.83
CA THR A 123 -32.30 7.46 -0.51
C THR A 123 -30.86 7.93 -0.75
N PHE A 124 -30.00 7.02 -1.19
CA PHE A 124 -28.63 7.36 -1.64
C PHE A 124 -28.69 8.18 -2.94
N ARG A 125 -28.54 9.49 -2.81
CA ARG A 125 -28.67 10.46 -3.93
C ARG A 125 -27.30 10.75 -4.55
N HIS A 126 -26.60 9.71 -5.01
CA HIS A 126 -25.31 9.87 -5.69
C HIS A 126 -25.44 9.40 -7.14
N LEU A 127 -25.26 10.32 -8.07
CA LEU A 127 -25.32 10.04 -9.51
C LEU A 127 -23.99 10.41 -10.17
N ILE A 128 -23.40 9.43 -10.84
CA ILE A 128 -22.20 9.61 -11.67
C ILE A 128 -22.57 9.21 -13.09
N THR A 129 -22.32 10.08 -14.07
CA THR A 129 -22.67 9.83 -15.49
C THR A 129 -22.14 8.52 -16.01
N PHE A 130 -20.90 8.14 -15.65
CA PHE A 130 -20.28 6.88 -16.05
C PHE A 130 -20.31 5.79 -14.96
N GLY A 131 -21.14 5.96 -13.90
CA GLY A 131 -21.33 4.94 -12.89
C GLY A 131 -21.90 3.65 -13.49
N GLY A 132 -21.27 2.51 -13.17
CA GLY A 132 -21.71 1.21 -13.71
C GLY A 132 -21.52 1.05 -15.24
N HIS A 133 -20.57 1.78 -15.84
CA HIS A 133 -20.33 1.73 -17.29
C HIS A 133 -20.12 0.30 -17.77
N PRO A 134 -20.93 -0.21 -18.75
CA PRO A 134 -20.94 -1.64 -19.11
C PRO A 134 -19.57 -2.19 -19.55
N ILE A 135 -18.82 -1.42 -20.33
CA ILE A 135 -17.48 -1.85 -20.80
C ILE A 135 -16.50 -1.95 -19.62
N ALA A 136 -16.49 -0.96 -18.72
CA ALA A 136 -15.61 -0.98 -17.56
C ALA A 136 -15.97 -2.12 -16.59
N SER A 137 -17.27 -2.37 -16.39
CA SER A 137 -17.76 -3.48 -15.55
C SER A 137 -17.41 -4.84 -16.18
N ALA A 138 -17.55 -4.99 -17.49
CA ALA A 138 -17.16 -6.21 -18.19
C ALA A 138 -15.64 -6.47 -18.11
N ALA A 139 -14.82 -5.41 -18.26
CA ALA A 139 -13.37 -5.50 -18.08
C ALA A 139 -12.99 -5.94 -16.67
N ALA A 140 -13.66 -5.36 -15.64
CA ALA A 140 -13.44 -5.76 -14.25
C ALA A 140 -13.79 -7.24 -14.01
N LEU A 141 -14.96 -7.70 -14.49
CA LEU A 141 -15.36 -9.10 -14.35
C LEU A 141 -14.38 -10.05 -15.05
N ALA A 142 -13.90 -9.70 -16.24
CA ALA A 142 -12.90 -10.50 -16.94
C ALA A 142 -11.57 -10.55 -16.18
N ASN A 143 -11.14 -9.41 -15.65
CA ASN A 143 -9.92 -9.28 -14.84
C ASN A 143 -10.01 -10.11 -13.54
N LEU A 144 -11.11 -10.03 -12.80
CA LEU A 144 -11.30 -10.80 -11.55
C LEU A 144 -11.30 -12.31 -11.81
N ARG A 145 -11.90 -12.77 -12.93
CA ARG A 145 -11.82 -14.19 -13.33
C ARG A 145 -10.39 -14.65 -13.64
N ILE A 146 -9.53 -13.76 -14.16
CA ILE A 146 -8.10 -14.05 -14.34
C ILE A 146 -7.40 -14.16 -12.99
N PHE A 147 -7.70 -13.26 -12.05
CA PHE A 147 -7.17 -13.35 -10.68
C PHE A 147 -7.45 -14.70 -10.02
N GLU A 148 -8.69 -15.18 -10.14
CA GLU A 148 -9.09 -16.48 -9.60
C GLU A 148 -8.43 -17.64 -10.36
N ARG A 149 -8.54 -17.65 -11.70
CA ARG A 149 -8.02 -18.73 -12.55
C ARG A 149 -6.52 -18.93 -12.42
N GLU A 150 -5.76 -17.85 -12.26
CA GLU A 150 -4.30 -17.86 -12.22
C GLU A 150 -3.75 -17.76 -10.80
N ASP A 151 -4.62 -17.79 -9.77
CA ASP A 151 -4.24 -17.67 -8.36
C ASP A 151 -3.29 -16.48 -8.12
N LEU A 152 -3.62 -15.29 -8.68
CA LEU A 152 -2.73 -14.14 -8.60
C LEU A 152 -2.58 -13.60 -7.17
N VAL A 153 -3.60 -13.73 -6.34
CA VAL A 153 -3.55 -13.37 -4.91
C VAL A 153 -2.58 -14.29 -4.17
N GLY A 154 -2.70 -15.61 -4.38
CA GLY A 154 -1.77 -16.59 -3.80
C GLY A 154 -0.34 -16.42 -4.33
N ASN A 155 -0.18 -16.11 -5.64
CA ASN A 155 1.13 -15.80 -6.21
C ASN A 155 1.73 -14.55 -5.55
N SER A 156 0.94 -13.49 -5.37
CA SER A 156 1.38 -12.28 -4.66
C SER A 156 1.89 -12.58 -3.26
N LYS A 157 1.20 -13.43 -2.51
CA LYS A 157 1.62 -13.86 -1.17
C LYS A 157 2.97 -14.59 -1.19
N ARG A 158 3.09 -15.60 -2.05
CA ARG A 158 4.32 -16.42 -2.17
C ARG A 158 5.50 -15.61 -2.68
N MET A 159 5.29 -14.85 -3.75
CA MET A 159 6.35 -14.05 -4.37
C MET A 159 6.70 -12.82 -3.54
N GLY A 160 5.76 -12.27 -2.78
CA GLY A 160 6.00 -11.18 -1.84
C GLY A 160 6.94 -11.58 -0.71
N THR A 161 6.73 -12.75 -0.11
CA THR A 161 7.67 -13.33 0.87
C THR A 161 9.05 -13.51 0.26
N TYR A 162 9.11 -14.12 -0.93
CA TYR A 162 10.39 -14.33 -1.63
C TYR A 162 11.09 -13.01 -1.97
N LEU A 163 10.35 -12.02 -2.48
CA LEU A 163 10.89 -10.69 -2.77
C LEU A 163 11.51 -10.05 -1.52
N TYR A 164 10.81 -10.09 -0.41
CA TYR A 164 11.27 -9.52 0.86
C TYR A 164 12.56 -10.19 1.35
N GLU A 165 12.63 -11.52 1.29
CA GLU A 165 13.84 -12.28 1.62
C GLU A 165 15.02 -11.89 0.72
N GLN A 166 14.80 -11.70 -0.60
CA GLN A 166 15.86 -11.30 -1.51
C GLN A 166 16.31 -9.84 -1.27
N LEU A 167 15.37 -8.92 -1.00
CA LEU A 167 15.67 -7.53 -0.71
C LEU A 167 16.46 -7.36 0.59
N HIS A 168 16.26 -8.23 1.59
CA HIS A 168 17.05 -8.22 2.84
C HIS A 168 18.55 -8.40 2.60
N LYS A 169 18.96 -9.06 1.52
CA LYS A 169 20.38 -9.21 1.16
C LYS A 169 21.03 -7.85 0.83
N LEU A 170 20.23 -6.84 0.48
CA LEU A 170 20.72 -5.49 0.20
C LEU A 170 21.23 -4.76 1.45
N TYR A 171 20.99 -5.27 2.65
CA TYR A 171 21.63 -4.75 3.86
C TYR A 171 23.16 -4.91 3.88
N ASN A 172 23.74 -5.68 2.93
CA ASN A 172 25.19 -5.69 2.70
C ASN A 172 25.69 -4.35 2.11
N ARG A 173 24.82 -3.48 1.57
CA ARG A 173 25.13 -2.14 1.11
C ARG A 173 25.11 -1.16 2.27
N LYS A 174 26.12 -0.33 2.38
CA LYS A 174 26.26 0.66 3.47
C LYS A 174 25.12 1.69 3.47
N ILE A 175 24.67 2.06 2.26
CA ILE A 175 23.66 3.08 2.04
C ILE A 175 22.22 2.58 2.19
N VAL A 176 21.97 1.29 2.45
CA VAL A 176 20.63 0.76 2.71
C VAL A 176 20.30 0.93 4.18
N GLY A 177 19.35 1.79 4.48
CA GLY A 177 18.90 2.09 5.83
C GLY A 177 17.79 1.15 6.31
N ASP A 178 16.82 0.88 5.41
CA ASP A 178 15.67 0.03 5.76
C ASP A 178 15.15 -0.73 4.53
N VAL A 179 14.57 -1.92 4.78
CA VAL A 179 13.90 -2.75 3.79
C VAL A 179 12.52 -3.12 4.33
N ARG A 180 11.48 -2.59 3.70
CA ARG A 180 10.08 -2.84 4.06
C ARG A 180 9.42 -3.77 3.05
N GLY A 181 8.54 -4.65 3.52
CA GLY A 181 7.84 -5.63 2.68
C GLY A 181 7.29 -6.78 3.50
N GLY A 182 7.07 -7.93 2.82
CA GLY A 182 6.61 -9.16 3.46
C GLY A 182 5.09 -9.35 3.43
N LEU A 183 4.33 -8.30 3.11
CA LEU A 183 2.91 -8.41 2.79
C LEU A 183 2.73 -8.28 1.28
N GLY A 184 2.55 -9.42 0.60
CA GLY A 184 2.39 -9.48 -0.85
C GLY A 184 3.51 -8.77 -1.62
N LEU A 185 3.18 -8.28 -2.81
CA LEU A 185 4.11 -7.67 -3.76
C LEU A 185 4.15 -6.13 -3.63
N LEU A 186 4.37 -5.66 -2.41
CA LEU A 186 4.57 -4.24 -2.10
C LEU A 186 5.76 -4.12 -1.15
N ALA A 187 6.86 -3.55 -1.63
CA ALA A 187 8.10 -3.45 -0.88
C ALA A 187 8.83 -2.13 -1.14
N ALA A 188 9.73 -1.76 -0.23
CA ALA A 188 10.58 -0.59 -0.36
C ALA A 188 11.99 -0.85 0.13
N VAL A 189 12.95 -0.13 -0.46
CA VAL A 189 14.33 0.00 0.02
C VAL A 189 14.57 1.48 0.29
N GLU A 190 14.81 1.83 1.54
CA GLU A 190 15.14 3.18 1.95
C GLU A 190 16.65 3.36 2.05
N LEU A 191 17.14 4.48 1.52
CA LEU A 191 18.56 4.79 1.47
C LEU A 191 18.89 5.88 2.48
N VAL A 192 20.05 5.73 3.13
CA VAL A 192 20.57 6.66 4.14
C VAL A 192 22.05 6.91 3.90
N ALA A 193 22.52 8.09 4.31
CA ALA A 193 23.95 8.41 4.30
C ALA A 193 24.70 7.74 5.45
N ASP A 194 24.02 7.53 6.58
CA ASP A 194 24.56 6.86 7.76
C ASP A 194 23.44 6.04 8.42
N ARG A 195 23.62 4.72 8.44
CA ARG A 195 22.64 3.79 8.99
C ARG A 195 22.58 3.88 10.52
N ASP A 196 23.71 4.01 11.17
CA ASP A 196 23.79 3.96 12.63
C ASP A 196 23.12 5.19 13.25
N ASN A 197 23.32 6.35 12.61
CA ASN A 197 22.73 7.62 13.04
C ASN A 197 21.39 7.94 12.31
N LYS A 198 20.92 7.06 11.41
CA LYS A 198 19.71 7.26 10.60
C LYS A 198 19.71 8.59 9.84
N THR A 199 20.88 9.00 9.34
CA THR A 199 21.05 10.28 8.67
C THR A 199 20.68 10.18 7.20
N ALA A 200 19.73 11.00 6.76
CA ALA A 200 19.34 11.09 5.35
C ALA A 200 20.47 11.68 4.49
N PHE A 201 20.44 11.40 3.18
CA PHE A 201 21.36 12.05 2.25
C PHE A 201 21.07 13.57 2.18
N PRO A 202 22.11 14.41 2.08
CA PRO A 202 21.92 15.83 1.85
C PRO A 202 21.27 16.07 0.48
N PRO A 203 20.46 17.10 0.30
CA PRO A 203 19.80 17.41 -0.98
C PRO A 203 20.75 17.49 -2.17
N GLY A 204 22.00 17.92 -1.94
CA GLY A 204 23.05 18.03 -2.94
C GLY A 204 23.63 16.69 -3.41
N ALA A 205 23.35 15.56 -2.78
CA ALA A 205 23.85 14.23 -3.20
C ALA A 205 23.27 13.80 -4.56
N GLY A 206 22.13 14.37 -4.96
CA GLY A 206 21.55 14.19 -6.29
C GLY A 206 20.94 12.80 -6.55
N LEU A 207 20.57 12.05 -5.50
CA LEU A 207 19.99 10.71 -5.61
C LEU A 207 18.74 10.70 -6.49
N ALA A 208 17.89 11.72 -6.33
CA ALA A 208 16.66 11.86 -7.10
C ALA A 208 16.88 11.86 -8.63
N LYS A 209 18.06 12.25 -9.09
CA LYS A 209 18.42 12.27 -10.51
C LYS A 209 19.26 11.07 -10.93
N LYS A 210 20.21 10.64 -10.08
CA LYS A 210 21.18 9.58 -10.40
C LYS A 210 20.50 8.20 -10.39
N LEU A 211 19.79 7.85 -9.32
CA LEU A 211 19.29 6.50 -9.12
C LEU A 211 18.22 6.06 -10.13
N PRO A 212 17.24 6.91 -10.55
CA PRO A 212 16.31 6.52 -11.61
C PRO A 212 17.04 6.19 -12.92
N LYS A 213 18.09 6.96 -13.27
CA LYS A 213 18.89 6.69 -14.45
C LYS A 213 19.64 5.36 -14.31
N MET A 214 20.28 5.11 -13.17
CA MET A 214 21.02 3.86 -12.92
C MET A 214 20.11 2.63 -12.98
N LEU A 215 18.87 2.74 -12.49
CA LEU A 215 17.86 1.68 -12.58
C LEU A 215 17.38 1.50 -14.02
N PHE A 216 17.09 2.59 -14.72
CA PHE A 216 16.64 2.56 -16.11
C PHE A 216 17.70 1.93 -17.03
N ASP A 217 18.99 2.28 -16.85
CA ASP A 217 20.13 1.68 -17.58
C ASP A 217 20.25 0.15 -17.30
N ARG A 218 19.55 -0.36 -16.30
CA ARG A 218 19.43 -1.79 -15.93
C ARG A 218 18.07 -2.39 -16.23
N ASN A 219 17.29 -1.73 -17.10
CA ASN A 219 15.93 -2.13 -17.50
C ASN A 219 14.92 -2.18 -16.34
N ILE A 220 15.10 -1.36 -15.32
CA ILE A 220 14.15 -1.19 -14.22
C ILE A 220 13.52 0.20 -14.28
N VAL A 221 12.19 0.23 -14.37
CA VAL A 221 11.40 1.45 -14.14
C VAL A 221 10.79 1.33 -12.76
N SER A 222 11.17 2.23 -11.86
CA SER A 222 10.68 2.24 -10.47
C SER A 222 10.23 3.63 -10.07
N PHE A 223 9.17 3.67 -9.27
CA PHE A 223 8.73 4.89 -8.60
C PHE A 223 9.62 5.15 -7.37
N ARG A 224 9.89 6.43 -7.12
CA ARG A 224 10.63 6.90 -5.96
C ARG A 224 9.89 7.99 -5.22
N ALA A 225 9.94 7.92 -3.89
CA ALA A 225 9.56 9.00 -3.00
C ALA A 225 10.80 9.37 -2.15
N GLY A 226 11.46 10.49 -2.49
CA GLY A 226 12.72 10.89 -1.82
C GLY A 226 13.85 9.87 -2.03
N ASP A 227 14.35 9.31 -0.94
CA ASP A 227 15.43 8.31 -0.91
C ASP A 227 14.89 6.87 -0.81
N VAL A 228 13.61 6.65 -1.12
CA VAL A 228 12.95 5.33 -1.08
C VAL A 228 12.70 4.80 -2.49
N ILE A 229 13.16 3.59 -2.78
CA ILE A 229 12.85 2.83 -3.98
C ILE A 229 11.61 2.00 -3.69
N SER A 230 10.49 2.30 -4.32
CA SER A 230 9.25 1.51 -4.22
C SER A 230 9.23 0.39 -5.25
N ILE A 231 8.86 -0.82 -4.82
CA ILE A 231 8.87 -2.04 -5.63
C ILE A 231 7.47 -2.64 -5.62
N CYS A 232 6.76 -2.50 -6.75
CA CYS A 232 5.37 -2.92 -6.92
C CYS A 232 5.21 -3.68 -8.25
N PRO A 233 5.80 -4.87 -8.39
CA PRO A 233 5.77 -5.60 -9.64
C PRO A 233 4.37 -6.15 -9.95
N PRO A 234 4.10 -6.61 -11.19
CA PRO A 234 2.87 -7.30 -11.53
C PRO A 234 2.63 -8.53 -10.63
N LEU A 235 1.37 -8.82 -10.31
CA LEU A 235 1.02 -9.95 -9.43
C LEU A 235 1.35 -11.33 -10.03
N CYS A 236 1.55 -11.41 -11.34
CA CYS A 236 1.97 -12.62 -12.05
C CYS A 236 3.50 -12.83 -12.09
N ILE A 237 4.27 -12.00 -11.39
CA ILE A 237 5.74 -12.07 -11.39
C ILE A 237 6.24 -13.44 -10.96
N SER A 238 7.34 -13.89 -11.57
CA SER A 238 8.04 -15.13 -11.26
C SER A 238 9.30 -14.89 -10.40
N LYS A 239 9.86 -15.96 -9.86
CA LYS A 239 11.10 -15.90 -9.05
C LYS A 239 12.27 -15.31 -9.83
N TRP A 240 12.46 -15.73 -11.09
CA TRP A 240 13.60 -15.25 -11.87
C TRP A 240 13.51 -13.74 -12.16
N GLU A 241 12.28 -13.21 -12.33
CA GLU A 241 12.07 -11.77 -12.50
C GLU A 241 12.36 -11.00 -11.20
N ILE A 242 12.03 -11.57 -10.04
CA ILE A 242 12.39 -11.01 -8.74
C ILE A 242 13.91 -10.99 -8.58
N ASP A 243 14.60 -12.09 -8.90
CA ASP A 243 16.06 -12.17 -8.84
C ASP A 243 16.70 -11.13 -9.77
N PHE A 244 16.14 -10.93 -10.97
CA PHE A 244 16.58 -9.89 -11.90
C PHE A 244 16.41 -8.49 -11.30
N ILE A 245 15.23 -8.18 -10.74
CA ILE A 245 14.93 -6.88 -10.08
C ILE A 245 15.94 -6.61 -8.96
N VAL A 246 16.12 -7.57 -8.06
CA VAL A 246 17.01 -7.41 -6.90
C VAL A 246 18.47 -7.24 -7.34
N SER A 247 18.93 -8.03 -8.32
CA SER A 247 20.27 -7.90 -8.90
C SER A 247 20.50 -6.54 -9.55
N ALA A 248 19.50 -6.03 -10.28
CA ALA A 248 19.58 -4.71 -10.91
C ALA A 248 19.65 -3.58 -9.87
N ILE A 249 18.85 -3.68 -8.80
CA ILE A 249 18.89 -2.73 -7.68
C ILE A 249 20.25 -2.80 -6.98
N ASP A 250 20.75 -4.00 -6.65
CA ASP A 250 22.07 -4.18 -6.03
C ASP A 250 23.20 -3.55 -6.86
N GLY A 251 23.18 -3.79 -8.17
CA GLY A 251 24.16 -3.20 -9.09
C GLY A 251 24.07 -1.66 -9.16
N ALA A 252 22.86 -1.10 -9.09
CA ALA A 252 22.67 0.36 -9.04
C ALA A 252 23.16 0.95 -7.71
N LEU A 253 22.88 0.29 -6.59
CA LEU A 253 23.34 0.72 -5.27
C LEU A 253 24.87 0.64 -5.15
N LYS A 254 25.49 -0.43 -5.68
CA LYS A 254 26.94 -0.57 -5.72
C LYS A 254 27.61 0.58 -6.48
N GLN A 255 27.07 0.96 -7.64
CA GLN A 255 27.55 2.09 -8.41
C GLN A 255 27.35 3.40 -7.65
N LEU A 256 26.19 3.58 -7.02
CA LEU A 256 25.90 4.78 -6.24
C LEU A 256 26.84 4.93 -5.04
N GLU A 257 27.15 3.85 -4.33
CA GLU A 257 28.17 3.84 -3.26
C GLU A 257 29.52 4.33 -3.78
N SER A 258 29.97 3.78 -4.91
CA SER A 258 31.25 4.20 -5.53
C SER A 258 31.24 5.68 -5.93
N ASP A 259 30.12 6.17 -6.50
CA ASP A 259 29.98 7.57 -6.94
C ASP A 259 29.93 8.56 -5.77
N LEU A 260 29.55 8.10 -4.58
CA LEU A 260 29.43 8.89 -3.36
C LEU A 260 30.63 8.71 -2.41
N GLY A 261 31.54 7.78 -2.70
CA GLY A 261 32.77 7.56 -1.92
C GLY A 261 32.57 6.71 -0.65
N PHE A 262 31.58 5.78 -0.67
CA PHE A 262 31.31 4.83 0.43
C PHE A 262 32.24 3.61 0.42
#